data_340234eeb7f7b2be00e38e88c879ea6b
#
_entry.id   340234eeb7f7b2be00e38e88c879ea6b
#
_cell.length_a   1.000
_cell.length_b   1.000
_cell.length_c   1.000
_cell.angle_alpha   90.00
_cell.angle_beta   90.00
_cell.angle_gamma   90.00
#
_symmetry.space_group_name_H-M   'P 1'
#
loop_
_entity.id
_entity.type
_entity.pdbx_description
1 polymer ?
#
loop_
_entity_poly.entity_id
_entity_poly.type
_entity_poly.pdbx_seq_one_letter_code
_entity_poly.pdbx_strand_id
1 'polypeptide(L)' 'MKTFEWKWKSFDGLDMFARGWAPEKDPKAVVCLVHGLGEHIGRYDHVGAAFAAAGYALLGFDLRGHGKSGGPR' A
#
# COMPACT_ATOMS: atom_id res chain seq x y z
N MET A 1 15.29 5.04 -0.41
CA MET A 1 13.89 4.61 -0.14
C MET A 1 13.73 3.17 -0.56
N LYS A 2 13.08 2.38 0.26
CA LYS A 2 12.71 1.00 -0.06
C LYS A 2 11.26 0.96 -0.47
N THR A 3 10.95 0.19 -1.51
CA THR A 3 9.57 -0.10 -1.90
C THR A 3 9.37 -1.61 -1.83
N PHE A 4 8.17 -2.04 -1.45
CA PHE A 4 7.88 -3.45 -1.32
C PHE A 4 6.41 -3.72 -1.63
N GLU A 5 6.14 -4.95 -2.07
CA GLU A 5 4.80 -5.42 -2.40
C GLU A 5 4.61 -6.79 -1.77
N TRP A 6 3.38 -7.10 -1.39
CA TRP A 6 3.05 -8.45 -0.95
C TRP A 6 1.60 -8.76 -1.27
N LYS A 7 1.30 -10.06 -1.26
CA LYS A 7 -0.04 -10.58 -1.53
C LYS A 7 -0.45 -11.52 -0.41
N TRP A 8 -1.74 -11.58 -0.15
CA TRP A 8 -2.27 -12.53 0.82
C TRP A 8 -3.69 -12.92 0.42
N LYS A 9 -4.20 -13.96 1.08
CA LYS A 9 -5.59 -14.39 0.91
C LYS A 9 -6.42 -13.80 2.01
N SER A 10 -7.53 -13.16 1.64
CA SER A 10 -8.52 -12.70 2.59
C SER A 10 -9.23 -13.91 3.21
N PHE A 11 -10.01 -13.67 4.25
CA PHE A 11 -10.73 -14.74 4.96
C PHE A 11 -11.65 -15.56 4.04
N ASP A 12 -12.10 -14.98 2.95
CA ASP A 12 -12.97 -15.65 1.97
C ASP A 12 -12.18 -16.17 0.75
N GLY A 13 -10.85 -16.20 0.82
CA GLY A 13 -10.00 -16.72 -0.24
C GLY A 13 -9.70 -15.74 -1.36
N LEU A 14 -10.17 -14.50 -1.28
CA LEU A 14 -9.92 -13.48 -2.30
C LEU A 14 -8.45 -13.04 -2.24
N ASP A 15 -7.82 -12.91 -3.42
CA ASP A 15 -6.45 -12.41 -3.49
C ASP A 15 -6.41 -10.91 -3.20
N MET A 16 -5.54 -10.52 -2.28
CA MET A 16 -5.34 -9.13 -1.90
C MET A 16 -3.92 -8.70 -2.21
N PHE A 17 -3.74 -7.43 -2.55
CA PHE A 17 -2.45 -6.85 -2.91
C PHE A 17 -2.15 -5.64 -2.04
N ALA A 18 -0.93 -5.55 -1.54
CA ALA A 18 -0.47 -4.42 -0.74
C ALA A 18 0.85 -3.90 -1.27
N ARG A 19 1.12 -2.62 -0.98
CA ARG A 19 2.33 -1.94 -1.38
C ARG A 19 2.76 -1.02 -0.25
N GLY A 20 4.08 -0.90 -0.07
CA GLY A 20 4.62 -0.03 0.95
C GLY A 20 5.89 0.67 0.51
N TRP A 21 6.19 1.75 1.22
CA TRP A 21 7.37 2.59 1.00
C TRP A 21 7.97 2.88 2.37
N ALA A 22 9.29 2.86 2.47
CA ALA A 22 9.97 3.08 3.75
C ALA A 22 11.30 3.78 3.52
N PRO A 23 11.80 4.52 4.55
CA PRO A 23 13.14 5.06 4.50
C PRO A 23 14.18 3.95 4.62
N GLU A 24 15.44 4.25 4.30
CA GLU A 24 16.54 3.28 4.43
C GLU A 24 16.82 2.92 5.89
N LYS A 25 16.59 3.87 6.80
CA LYS A 25 16.74 3.67 8.24
C LYS A 25 15.40 3.31 8.86
N ASP A 26 15.40 2.95 10.13
CA ASP A 26 14.17 2.64 10.85
C ASP A 26 13.19 3.82 10.76
N PRO A 27 11.94 3.57 10.41
CA PRO A 27 10.96 4.66 10.30
C PRO A 27 10.57 5.19 11.68
N LYS A 28 10.24 6.49 11.72
CA LYS A 28 9.73 7.13 12.95
C LYS A 28 8.36 6.60 13.32
N ALA A 29 7.57 6.24 12.33
CA ALA A 29 6.23 5.68 12.50
C ALA A 29 5.80 5.02 11.19
N VAL A 30 4.76 4.20 11.26
CA VAL A 30 4.14 3.56 10.12
C VAL A 30 2.75 4.16 9.93
N VAL A 31 2.48 4.62 8.71
CA VAL A 31 1.18 5.22 8.35
C VAL A 31 0.48 4.26 7.40
N CYS A 32 -0.77 3.95 7.72
CA CYS A 32 -1.61 3.11 6.86
C CYS A 32 -2.50 3.98 5.99
N LEU A 33 -2.49 3.71 4.69
CA LEU A 33 -3.27 4.46 3.71
C LEU A 33 -4.42 3.61 3.19
N VAL A 34 -5.62 4.20 3.15
CA VAL A 34 -6.78 3.59 2.51
C VAL A 34 -7.16 4.46 1.32
N HIS A 35 -7.09 3.90 0.10
CA HIS A 35 -7.41 4.67 -1.10
C HIS A 35 -8.93 4.82 -1.27
N GLY A 36 -9.32 5.79 -2.12
CA GLY A 36 -10.73 6.05 -2.40
C GLY A 36 -11.31 5.11 -3.45
N LEU A 37 -12.62 5.16 -3.60
CA LEU A 37 -13.33 4.37 -4.61
C LEU A 37 -12.81 4.73 -6.01
N GLY A 38 -12.53 3.71 -6.81
CA GLY A 38 -12.01 3.90 -8.16
C GLY A 38 -10.52 4.17 -8.23
N GLU A 39 -9.82 4.11 -7.09
CA GLU A 39 -8.37 4.28 -7.03
C GLU A 39 -7.66 2.95 -6.82
N HIS A 40 -6.35 2.98 -6.65
CA HIS A 40 -5.55 1.83 -6.27
C HIS A 40 -4.27 2.31 -5.60
N ILE A 41 -3.65 1.42 -4.80
CA ILE A 41 -2.51 1.83 -3.97
C ILE A 41 -1.30 2.27 -4.81
N GLY A 42 -1.14 1.74 -6.01
CA GLY A 42 -0.02 2.10 -6.89
C GLY A 42 -0.01 3.58 -7.30
N ARG A 43 -1.14 4.26 -7.22
CA ARG A 43 -1.22 5.70 -7.54
C ARG A 43 -0.53 6.57 -6.50
N TYR A 44 -0.14 6.00 -5.37
CA TYR A 44 0.41 6.76 -4.25
C TYR A 44 1.93 6.68 -4.15
N ASP A 45 2.61 6.26 -5.23
CA ASP A 45 4.09 6.18 -5.21
C ASP A 45 4.75 7.51 -4.84
N HIS A 46 4.23 8.63 -5.37
CA HIS A 46 4.78 9.94 -5.04
C HIS A 46 4.53 10.33 -3.58
N VAL A 47 3.40 9.91 -3.02
CA VAL A 47 3.10 10.15 -1.61
C VAL A 47 4.00 9.28 -0.73
N GLY A 48 4.21 8.02 -1.12
CA GLY A 48 5.12 7.12 -0.43
C GLY A 48 6.54 7.65 -0.38
N ALA A 49 7.01 8.20 -1.52
CA ALA A 49 8.34 8.81 -1.59
C ALA A 49 8.46 10.01 -0.64
N ALA A 50 7.44 10.85 -0.56
CA ALA A 50 7.43 12.01 0.33
C ALA A 50 7.46 11.58 1.81
N PHE A 51 6.69 10.55 2.16
CA PHE A 51 6.69 10.02 3.53
C PHE A 51 8.05 9.43 3.90
N ALA A 52 8.65 8.65 2.98
CA ALA A 52 9.96 8.06 3.22
C ALA A 52 11.04 9.13 3.39
N ALA A 53 11.00 10.19 2.59
CA ALA A 53 11.93 11.32 2.71
C ALA A 53 11.80 12.02 4.07
N ALA A 54 10.60 12.03 4.65
CA ALA A 54 10.37 12.60 5.98
C ALA A 54 10.68 11.62 7.11
N GLY A 55 11.06 10.39 6.80
CA GLY A 55 11.44 9.38 7.80
C GLY A 55 10.29 8.47 8.24
N TYR A 56 9.20 8.41 7.48
CA TYR A 56 8.03 7.58 7.80
C TYR A 56 7.86 6.46 6.78
N ALA A 57 7.35 5.34 7.25
CA ALA A 57 6.90 4.28 6.35
C ALA A 57 5.42 4.51 6.03
N LEU A 58 5.06 4.27 4.77
CA LEU A 58 3.68 4.31 4.31
C LEU A 58 3.34 2.95 3.75
N LEU A 59 2.19 2.41 4.12
CA LEU A 59 1.74 1.16 3.52
C LEU A 59 0.24 1.15 3.38
N GLY A 60 -0.23 0.42 2.37
CA GLY A 60 -1.63 0.31 2.09
C GLY A 60 -1.89 -0.91 1.20
N PHE A 61 -3.14 -1.15 0.91
CA PHE A 61 -3.54 -2.28 0.08
C PHE A 61 -4.61 -1.83 -0.90
N ASP A 62 -4.71 -2.55 -2.02
CA ASP A 62 -5.79 -2.34 -2.97
C ASP A 62 -7.09 -2.89 -2.37
N LEU A 63 -8.11 -2.04 -2.32
CA LEU A 63 -9.43 -2.46 -1.86
C LEU A 63 -9.96 -3.59 -2.76
N ARG A 64 -10.90 -4.36 -2.23
CA ARG A 64 -11.52 -5.45 -2.99
C ARG A 64 -12.08 -4.89 -4.29
N GLY A 65 -11.78 -5.58 -5.41
CA GLY A 65 -12.23 -5.17 -6.74
C GLY A 65 -11.48 -3.96 -7.32
N HIS A 66 -10.37 -3.54 -6.69
CA HIS A 66 -9.56 -2.42 -7.16
C HIS A 66 -8.13 -2.87 -7.43
N GLY A 67 -7.46 -2.17 -8.34
CA GLY A 67 -6.06 -2.41 -8.65
C GLY A 67 -5.76 -3.88 -8.87
N LYS A 68 -4.81 -4.42 -8.09
CA LYS A 68 -4.37 -5.81 -8.20
C LYS A 68 -5.05 -6.75 -7.21
N SER A 69 -5.95 -6.25 -6.38
CA SER A 69 -6.78 -7.10 -5.52
C SER A 69 -7.94 -7.66 -6.32
N GLY A 70 -8.37 -8.87 -5.97
CA GLY A 70 -9.47 -9.54 -6.65
C GLY A 70 -10.84 -9.08 -6.19
N GLY A 71 -11.88 -9.64 -6.83
CA GLY A 71 -13.27 -9.42 -6.47
C GLY A 71 -13.96 -8.34 -7.31
N PRO A 72 -15.29 -8.26 -7.22
CA PRO A 72 -16.04 -7.21 -7.90
C PRO A 72 -15.85 -5.87 -7.20
N ARG A 73 -15.89 -4.82 -8.00
CA ARG A 73 -15.82 -3.46 -7.50
C ARG A 73 -17.13 -3.08 -6.82
#